data_af590de17cba43805edc9e1cb059b9ac
#
_entry.id   af590de17cba43805edc9e1cb059b9ac
#
_cell.length_a   1.000
_cell.length_b   1.000
_cell.length_c   1.000
_cell.angle_alpha   90.00
_cell.angle_beta   90.00
_cell.angle_gamma   90.00
#
_symmetry.space_group_name_H-M   'P 1'
#
loop_
_entity.id
_entity.type
_entity.pdbx_description
1 polymer ?
#
loop_
_entity_poly.entity_id
_entity_poly.type
_entity_poly.pdbx_seq_one_letter_code
_entity_poly.pdbx_strand_id
1 'polypeptide(L)'
;MPEESVASPTAVARPSAPWLAARLSLEIVAMTAIFAAAGAWPTPDTNEAHYLARARHSWDPSWGAGDFFLESPEAHGVFYRLLGPLAASLPLDQAAWIGRWLGWGSLAAGFSFLASAILPTGGSRIVAAALFSLAARHTPAAGEWVIGGCESKVFAWALVLVGVGWFVRGRPAIAWAWLGAATALHPLVGGWAMVALVPAAATDIFFQRRWPGRRNATIATGMALAAGVGLAALGVVPALGLSAGTDSAEQTRATFTYVVERLPHHLLVRTFAEGLVARHCLAVLLWWLLLPLAEKSPARSRLAVFTTASLGVSLAGCAVSLLELAWPSMAHALLRYYWFRLADGIVPLALALLATAALQEGLGGPVRRRLGWIAVFGMLAVDLAFESRHWPLPGRAGLVARADQKVQAGAWREVCAWVRDHTPADACFLTPRGATSFHWYTGRREVVTWKDIPQDARSILAWRERIVACFSADGSLKSLVTSTAALGPDRLLSAARKYGADHIIVPVNPLEPFPLPGEPLHVAGGYAVHRLDPPAANPP
;
A
#
# COMPACT_ATOMS: atom_id res chain seq x y z
N MET A 1 -53.54 -53.50 14.89
CA MET A 1 -52.22 -52.91 14.90
C MET A 1 -52.39 -51.44 14.51
N PRO A 2 -52.10 -50.41 15.35
CA PRO A 2 -52.18 -49.01 14.97
C PRO A 2 -50.98 -48.65 14.14
N GLU A 3 -51.21 -47.96 13.00
CA GLU A 3 -50.20 -47.36 12.16
C GLU A 3 -49.47 -46.23 12.92
N GLU A 4 -48.17 -46.37 13.14
CA GLU A 4 -47.32 -45.27 13.63
C GLU A 4 -47.22 -44.18 12.56
N SER A 5 -47.83 -43.04 12.82
CA SER A 5 -47.70 -41.83 12.05
C SER A 5 -46.24 -41.35 12.15
N VAL A 6 -45.46 -41.53 11.08
CA VAL A 6 -44.13 -40.95 10.93
C VAL A 6 -44.28 -39.43 10.81
N ALA A 7 -43.95 -38.72 11.89
CA ALA A 7 -43.91 -37.24 11.89
C ALA A 7 -42.92 -36.75 10.83
N SER A 8 -43.40 -36.00 9.85
CA SER A 8 -42.57 -35.30 8.85
C SER A 8 -41.56 -34.37 9.54
N PRO A 9 -40.31 -34.38 9.13
CA PRO A 9 -39.31 -33.47 9.71
C PRO A 9 -39.76 -32.03 9.54
N THR A 10 -39.87 -31.32 10.66
CA THR A 10 -40.22 -29.87 10.70
C THR A 10 -39.25 -29.11 9.79
N ALA A 11 -39.78 -28.52 8.74
CA ALA A 11 -39.03 -27.65 7.82
C ALA A 11 -38.44 -26.48 8.61
N VAL A 12 -37.14 -26.45 8.76
CA VAL A 12 -36.42 -25.32 9.37
C VAL A 12 -36.73 -24.09 8.54
N ALA A 13 -37.45 -23.13 9.10
CA ALA A 13 -37.83 -21.90 8.43
C ALA A 13 -36.57 -21.17 7.88
N ARG A 14 -36.55 -20.87 6.60
CA ARG A 14 -35.44 -20.11 6.00
C ARG A 14 -35.43 -18.73 6.65
N PRO A 15 -34.23 -18.22 7.11
CA PRO A 15 -34.15 -16.92 7.73
C PRO A 15 -34.62 -15.83 6.76
N SER A 16 -35.30 -14.81 7.27
CA SER A 16 -35.82 -13.71 6.46
C SER A 16 -34.68 -12.88 5.82
N ALA A 17 -34.94 -12.30 4.65
CA ALA A 17 -33.95 -11.47 3.94
C ALA A 17 -33.41 -10.30 4.82
N PRO A 18 -34.21 -9.58 5.63
CA PRO A 18 -33.71 -8.55 6.53
C PRO A 18 -32.72 -9.09 7.58
N TRP A 19 -32.98 -10.29 8.13
CA TRP A 19 -32.09 -10.91 9.11
C TRP A 19 -30.74 -11.30 8.49
N LEU A 20 -30.74 -11.83 7.25
CA LEU A 20 -29.51 -12.14 6.51
C LEU A 20 -28.71 -10.89 6.21
N ALA A 21 -29.36 -9.79 5.81
CA ALA A 21 -28.70 -8.51 5.56
C ALA A 21 -28.08 -7.93 6.86
N ALA A 22 -28.82 -7.95 7.98
CA ALA A 22 -28.32 -7.49 9.27
C ALA A 22 -27.09 -8.30 9.73
N ARG A 23 -27.13 -9.62 9.58
CA ARG A 23 -26.00 -10.50 9.91
C ARG A 23 -24.78 -10.21 9.06
N LEU A 24 -24.94 -9.99 7.75
CA LEU A 24 -23.84 -9.63 6.84
C LEU A 24 -23.26 -8.27 7.22
N SER A 25 -24.09 -7.28 7.52
CA SER A 25 -23.64 -5.96 7.97
C SER A 25 -22.81 -6.04 9.25
N LEU A 26 -23.26 -6.79 10.25
CA LEU A 26 -22.53 -7.02 11.51
C LEU A 26 -21.19 -7.72 11.25
N GLU A 27 -21.13 -8.67 10.34
CA GLU A 27 -19.89 -9.35 9.93
C GLU A 27 -18.90 -8.36 9.32
N ILE A 28 -19.35 -7.53 8.38
CA ILE A 28 -18.50 -6.51 7.72
C ILE A 28 -18.03 -5.49 8.77
N VAL A 29 -18.88 -5.03 9.67
CA VAL A 29 -18.49 -4.09 10.75
C VAL A 29 -17.44 -4.72 11.66
N ALA A 30 -17.58 -5.97 12.06
CA ALA A 30 -16.59 -6.66 12.88
C ALA A 30 -15.24 -6.80 12.17
N MET A 31 -15.24 -7.16 10.88
CA MET A 31 -14.01 -7.23 10.08
C MET A 31 -13.38 -5.85 9.87
N THR A 32 -14.20 -4.81 9.65
CA THR A 32 -13.71 -3.42 9.56
C THR A 32 -13.03 -3.00 10.85
N ALA A 33 -13.58 -3.35 12.01
CA ALA A 33 -12.97 -3.08 13.31
C ALA A 33 -11.63 -3.82 13.48
N ILE A 34 -11.51 -5.07 12.99
CA ILE A 34 -10.25 -5.83 13.00
C ILE A 34 -9.20 -5.11 12.13
N PHE A 35 -9.56 -4.68 10.93
CA PHE A 35 -8.62 -3.98 10.05
C PHE A 35 -8.27 -2.59 10.58
N ALA A 36 -9.24 -1.90 11.18
CA ALA A 36 -9.00 -0.64 11.89
C ALA A 36 -8.04 -0.84 13.07
N ALA A 37 -8.19 -1.90 13.86
CA ALA A 37 -7.28 -2.21 14.97
C ALA A 37 -5.83 -2.35 14.50
N ALA A 38 -5.61 -2.91 13.31
CA ALA A 38 -4.27 -3.06 12.71
C ALA A 38 -3.73 -1.77 12.06
N GLY A 39 -4.63 -0.92 11.53
CA GLY A 39 -4.26 0.27 10.75
C GLY A 39 -4.42 1.60 11.50
N ALA A 40 -4.93 1.62 12.73
CA ALA A 40 -5.27 2.84 13.47
C ALA A 40 -4.04 3.52 14.12
N TRP A 41 -3.11 3.96 13.28
CA TRP A 41 -1.99 4.80 13.70
C TRP A 41 -2.36 6.29 13.67
N PRO A 42 -1.66 7.17 14.42
CA PRO A 42 -1.81 8.61 14.25
C PRO A 42 -1.60 9.05 12.81
N THR A 43 -2.33 10.07 12.37
CA THR A 43 -2.16 10.68 11.04
C THR A 43 -0.96 11.62 11.00
N PRO A 44 -0.24 11.69 9.87
CA PRO A 44 -0.35 10.83 8.69
C PRO A 44 0.39 9.49 8.84
N ASP A 45 -0.16 8.43 8.24
CA ASP A 45 0.57 7.16 8.11
C ASP A 45 1.69 7.30 7.04
N THR A 46 2.53 6.30 6.92
CA THR A 46 3.76 6.31 6.11
C THR A 46 3.60 6.88 4.70
N ASN A 47 2.51 6.55 4.02
CA ASN A 47 2.25 7.02 2.64
C ASN A 47 1.10 8.03 2.54
N GLU A 48 0.35 8.26 3.60
CA GLU A 48 -0.80 9.19 3.55
C GLU A 48 -0.37 10.62 3.22
N ALA A 49 0.75 11.09 3.80
CA ALA A 49 1.29 12.40 3.49
C ALA A 49 1.53 12.58 1.98
N HIS A 50 2.08 11.54 1.34
CA HIS A 50 2.33 11.47 -0.09
C HIS A 50 1.02 11.43 -0.91
N TYR A 51 0.13 10.46 -0.60
CA TYR A 51 -1.09 10.23 -1.40
C TYR A 51 -2.13 11.32 -1.26
N LEU A 52 -2.39 11.80 -0.03
CA LEU A 52 -3.43 12.80 0.17
C LEU A 52 -2.98 14.22 -0.15
N ALA A 53 -1.68 14.55 0.00
CA ALA A 53 -1.15 15.82 -0.51
C ALA A 53 -1.31 15.89 -2.03
N ARG A 54 -0.96 14.82 -2.77
CA ARG A 54 -1.19 14.76 -4.22
C ARG A 54 -2.66 14.77 -4.60
N ALA A 55 -3.51 14.06 -3.87
CA ALA A 55 -4.94 14.07 -4.11
C ALA A 55 -5.52 15.50 -3.96
N ARG A 56 -5.09 16.23 -2.93
CA ARG A 56 -5.46 17.63 -2.72
C ARG A 56 -4.98 18.51 -3.86
N HIS A 57 -3.70 18.46 -4.18
CA HIS A 57 -3.10 19.25 -5.26
C HIS A 57 -3.74 18.96 -6.63
N SER A 58 -4.07 17.69 -6.93
CA SER A 58 -4.72 17.33 -8.19
C SER A 58 -6.13 17.91 -8.34
N TRP A 59 -6.80 18.24 -7.24
CA TRP A 59 -8.12 18.87 -7.20
C TRP A 59 -8.05 20.38 -7.04
N ASP A 60 -7.10 20.86 -6.25
CA ASP A 60 -6.79 22.28 -6.05
C ASP A 60 -5.31 22.54 -6.40
N PRO A 61 -4.99 22.82 -7.68
CA PRO A 61 -3.62 23.05 -8.12
C PRO A 61 -2.97 24.30 -7.52
N SER A 62 -3.74 25.20 -6.89
CA SER A 62 -3.20 26.37 -6.20
C SER A 62 -2.52 26.00 -4.88
N TRP A 63 -2.94 24.87 -4.25
CA TRP A 63 -2.33 24.37 -3.04
C TRP A 63 -1.01 23.66 -3.34
N GLY A 64 0.10 24.22 -2.89
CA GLY A 64 1.45 23.75 -3.19
C GLY A 64 1.86 23.96 -4.65
N ALA A 65 1.32 25.00 -5.32
CA ALA A 65 1.64 25.32 -6.70
C ALA A 65 3.15 25.53 -6.91
N GLY A 66 3.71 24.96 -7.97
CA GLY A 66 5.16 25.00 -8.26
C GLY A 66 5.98 24.00 -7.45
N ASP A 67 5.36 23.11 -6.67
CA ASP A 67 6.09 22.08 -5.94
C ASP A 67 6.59 20.98 -6.86
N PHE A 68 7.86 20.66 -6.74
CA PHE A 68 8.52 19.68 -7.61
C PHE A 68 7.88 18.29 -7.57
N PHE A 69 7.55 17.82 -6.38
CA PHE A 69 6.96 16.49 -6.23
C PHE A 69 5.48 16.48 -6.62
N LEU A 70 4.70 17.45 -6.14
CA LEU A 70 3.26 17.48 -6.39
C LEU A 70 2.90 17.62 -7.86
N GLU A 71 3.71 18.34 -8.65
CA GLU A 71 3.49 18.55 -10.09
C GLU A 71 4.11 17.46 -10.98
N SER A 72 4.93 16.54 -10.42
CA SER A 72 5.54 15.50 -11.23
C SER A 72 4.50 14.50 -11.75
N PRO A 73 4.69 13.90 -12.95
CA PRO A 73 3.79 12.88 -13.50
C PRO A 73 3.63 11.66 -12.59
N GLU A 74 2.42 11.04 -12.62
CA GLU A 74 2.11 9.95 -11.71
C GLU A 74 1.09 8.93 -12.30
N ALA A 75 1.00 7.72 -11.72
CA ALA A 75 0.18 6.63 -12.24
C ALA A 75 -1.13 6.38 -11.46
N HIS A 76 -1.41 7.13 -10.38
CA HIS A 76 -2.56 6.87 -9.51
C HIS A 76 -3.72 7.87 -9.70
N GLY A 77 -3.86 8.43 -10.92
CA GLY A 77 -4.81 9.49 -11.23
C GLY A 77 -6.28 9.15 -10.92
N VAL A 78 -6.67 7.88 -11.02
CA VAL A 78 -8.04 7.45 -10.63
C VAL A 78 -8.25 7.64 -9.12
N PHE A 79 -7.29 7.23 -8.30
CA PHE A 79 -7.36 7.42 -6.85
C PHE A 79 -7.41 8.91 -6.47
N TYR A 80 -6.56 9.73 -7.08
CA TYR A 80 -6.52 11.17 -6.79
C TYR A 80 -7.80 11.88 -7.19
N ARG A 81 -8.42 11.51 -8.32
CA ARG A 81 -9.73 12.06 -8.71
C ARG A 81 -10.86 11.65 -7.75
N LEU A 82 -10.80 10.45 -7.17
CA LEU A 82 -11.81 9.97 -6.24
C LEU A 82 -11.67 10.60 -4.85
N LEU A 83 -10.44 10.72 -4.33
CA LEU A 83 -10.17 11.22 -3.00
C LEU A 83 -9.83 12.73 -2.96
N GLY A 84 -9.54 13.34 -4.10
CA GLY A 84 -9.20 14.75 -4.23
C GLY A 84 -10.27 15.70 -3.66
N PRO A 85 -11.58 15.53 -4.01
CA PRO A 85 -12.64 16.35 -3.43
C PRO A 85 -12.64 16.32 -1.90
N LEU A 86 -12.46 15.15 -1.31
CA LEU A 86 -12.40 14.97 0.15
C LEU A 86 -11.16 15.66 0.74
N ALA A 87 -9.98 15.46 0.13
CA ALA A 87 -8.73 16.04 0.58
C ALA A 87 -8.66 17.57 0.42
N ALA A 88 -9.38 18.14 -0.56
CA ALA A 88 -9.47 19.57 -0.78
C ALA A 88 -10.49 20.27 0.13
N SER A 89 -11.60 19.59 0.46
CA SER A 89 -12.71 20.17 1.22
C SER A 89 -12.54 20.07 2.73
N LEU A 90 -11.68 19.18 3.22
CA LEU A 90 -11.47 18.95 4.65
C LEU A 90 -9.99 19.11 5.04
N PRO A 91 -9.69 19.33 6.33
CA PRO A 91 -8.35 19.13 6.87
C PRO A 91 -7.85 17.72 6.54
N LEU A 92 -6.58 17.58 6.16
CA LEU A 92 -6.02 16.31 5.65
C LEU A 92 -6.11 15.16 6.65
N ASP A 93 -6.05 15.45 7.97
CA ASP A 93 -6.23 14.46 9.02
C ASP A 93 -7.66 13.89 9.04
N GLN A 94 -8.68 14.73 8.86
CA GLN A 94 -10.08 14.28 8.76
C GLN A 94 -10.31 13.51 7.46
N ALA A 95 -9.76 13.98 6.33
CA ALA A 95 -9.82 13.28 5.05
C ALA A 95 -9.15 11.91 5.15
N ALA A 96 -8.01 11.80 5.85
CA ALA A 96 -7.34 10.54 6.10
C ALA A 96 -8.21 9.56 6.89
N TRP A 97 -8.80 9.99 8.00
CA TRP A 97 -9.66 9.11 8.80
C TRP A 97 -10.89 8.63 8.05
N ILE A 98 -11.57 9.51 7.30
CA ILE A 98 -12.69 9.12 6.45
C ILE A 98 -12.22 8.12 5.39
N GLY A 99 -11.12 8.42 4.69
CA GLY A 99 -10.55 7.54 3.68
C GLY A 99 -10.11 6.18 4.24
N ARG A 100 -9.55 6.12 5.46
CA ARG A 100 -9.22 4.87 6.16
C ARG A 100 -10.46 4.02 6.41
N TRP A 101 -11.52 4.59 6.99
CA TRP A 101 -12.76 3.85 7.25
C TRP A 101 -13.40 3.34 5.96
N LEU A 102 -13.39 4.13 4.88
CA LEU A 102 -13.84 3.69 3.56
C LEU A 102 -12.96 2.54 3.02
N GLY A 103 -11.64 2.66 3.16
CA GLY A 103 -10.68 1.63 2.72
C GLY A 103 -10.84 0.32 3.50
N TRP A 104 -10.85 0.38 4.84
CA TRP A 104 -11.00 -0.80 5.70
C TRP A 104 -12.38 -1.44 5.53
N GLY A 105 -13.44 -0.65 5.40
CA GLY A 105 -14.79 -1.16 5.12
C GLY A 105 -14.90 -1.86 3.77
N SER A 106 -14.30 -1.27 2.72
CA SER A 106 -14.23 -1.87 1.40
C SER A 106 -13.43 -3.18 1.40
N LEU A 107 -12.29 -3.20 2.11
CA LEU A 107 -11.46 -4.38 2.29
C LEU A 107 -12.22 -5.48 3.04
N ALA A 108 -12.95 -5.13 4.12
CA ALA A 108 -13.80 -6.03 4.88
C ALA A 108 -14.93 -6.63 4.04
N ALA A 109 -15.59 -5.82 3.23
CA ALA A 109 -16.64 -6.26 2.31
C ALA A 109 -16.08 -7.25 1.26
N GLY A 110 -14.95 -6.91 0.64
CA GLY A 110 -14.25 -7.79 -0.32
C GLY A 110 -13.79 -9.10 0.33
N PHE A 111 -13.24 -9.03 1.54
CA PHE A 111 -12.83 -10.22 2.31
C PHE A 111 -14.02 -11.09 2.67
N SER A 112 -15.10 -10.53 3.21
CA SER A 112 -16.32 -11.26 3.55
C SER A 112 -16.91 -11.93 2.31
N PHE A 113 -16.95 -11.23 1.18
CA PHE A 113 -17.41 -11.80 -0.08
C PHE A 113 -16.55 -13.00 -0.51
N LEU A 114 -15.22 -12.88 -0.50
CA LEU A 114 -14.34 -14.01 -0.82
C LEU A 114 -14.49 -15.15 0.18
N ALA A 115 -14.38 -14.85 1.48
CA ALA A 115 -14.39 -15.83 2.56
C ALA A 115 -15.69 -16.62 2.62
N SER A 116 -16.83 -16.05 2.22
CA SER A 116 -18.13 -16.73 2.19
C SER A 116 -18.21 -17.88 1.17
N ALA A 117 -17.30 -17.96 0.20
CA ALA A 117 -17.15 -19.11 -0.70
C ALA A 117 -16.35 -20.27 -0.08
N ILE A 118 -15.57 -19.99 0.96
CA ILE A 118 -14.59 -20.91 1.56
C ILE A 118 -15.05 -21.41 2.93
N LEU A 119 -15.64 -20.51 3.73
CA LEU A 119 -16.00 -20.73 5.13
C LEU A 119 -17.51 -20.57 5.34
N PRO A 120 -18.17 -21.53 5.99
CA PRO A 120 -19.64 -21.58 6.05
C PRO A 120 -20.26 -20.59 7.03
N THR A 121 -19.53 -20.18 8.10
CA THR A 121 -20.11 -19.35 9.17
C THR A 121 -19.48 -17.96 9.25
N GLY A 122 -20.27 -16.95 9.66
CA GLY A 122 -19.77 -15.59 9.89
C GLY A 122 -18.64 -15.54 10.92
N GLY A 123 -18.78 -16.29 12.03
CA GLY A 123 -17.74 -16.34 13.06
C GLY A 123 -16.39 -16.82 12.53
N SER A 124 -16.39 -17.89 11.69
CA SER A 124 -15.14 -18.36 11.08
C SER A 124 -14.54 -17.35 10.11
N ARG A 125 -15.37 -16.64 9.35
CA ARG A 125 -14.91 -15.61 8.44
C ARG A 125 -14.28 -14.42 9.18
N ILE A 126 -14.85 -14.04 10.34
CA ILE A 126 -14.27 -13.02 11.23
C ILE A 126 -12.90 -13.45 11.76
N VAL A 127 -12.77 -14.69 12.23
CA VAL A 127 -11.47 -15.24 12.69
C VAL A 127 -10.46 -15.28 11.54
N ALA A 128 -10.89 -15.70 10.34
CA ALA A 128 -10.02 -15.69 9.17
C ALA A 128 -9.56 -14.27 8.80
N ALA A 129 -10.42 -13.24 8.96
CA ALA A 129 -10.03 -11.84 8.76
C ALA A 129 -8.97 -11.39 9.78
N ALA A 130 -9.09 -11.79 11.05
CA ALA A 130 -8.09 -11.49 12.08
C ALA A 130 -6.76 -12.20 11.80
N LEU A 131 -6.79 -13.48 11.40
CA LEU A 131 -5.59 -14.22 11.00
C LEU A 131 -4.95 -13.62 9.73
N PHE A 132 -5.76 -13.20 8.77
CA PHE A 132 -5.27 -12.51 7.58
C PHE A 132 -4.61 -11.18 7.95
N SER A 133 -5.23 -10.38 8.81
CA SER A 133 -4.65 -9.13 9.31
C SER A 133 -3.30 -9.35 9.97
N LEU A 134 -3.18 -10.35 10.82
CA LEU A 134 -1.93 -10.72 11.47
C LEU A 134 -0.87 -11.18 10.45
N ALA A 135 -1.23 -12.15 9.60
CA ALA A 135 -0.29 -12.72 8.64
C ALA A 135 0.18 -11.67 7.62
N ALA A 136 -0.71 -10.84 7.08
CA ALA A 136 -0.38 -9.79 6.10
C ALA A 136 0.57 -8.71 6.65
N ARG A 137 0.69 -8.55 7.97
CA ARG A 137 1.65 -7.63 8.59
C ARG A 137 3.01 -8.27 8.88
N HIS A 138 3.04 -9.56 9.12
CA HIS A 138 4.25 -10.22 9.62
C HIS A 138 4.96 -11.12 8.61
N THR A 139 4.33 -11.45 7.48
CA THR A 139 4.88 -12.41 6.49
C THR A 139 5.18 -11.87 5.09
N PRO A 140 5.09 -10.55 4.77
CA PRO A 140 5.48 -10.07 3.45
C PRO A 140 6.99 -10.24 3.23
N ALA A 141 7.40 -10.83 2.09
CA ALA A 141 8.81 -11.01 1.74
C ALA A 141 9.47 -9.69 1.32
N ALA A 142 8.77 -8.90 0.52
CA ALA A 142 9.24 -7.63 -0.03
C ALA A 142 8.70 -6.40 0.73
N GLY A 143 8.10 -6.60 1.92
CA GLY A 143 7.62 -5.53 2.76
C GLY A 143 6.35 -4.84 2.25
N GLU A 144 5.53 -5.50 1.44
CA GLU A 144 4.22 -4.99 1.05
C GLU A 144 3.24 -5.09 2.23
N TRP A 145 2.32 -4.14 2.32
CA TRP A 145 1.20 -4.22 3.27
C TRP A 145 -0.14 -4.03 2.57
N VAL A 146 -1.16 -4.72 3.06
CA VAL A 146 -2.53 -4.70 2.53
C VAL A 146 -3.42 -3.78 3.35
N ILE A 147 -3.23 -3.75 4.67
CA ILE A 147 -3.96 -2.93 5.62
C ILE A 147 -3.07 -1.77 6.03
N GLY A 148 -3.51 -0.54 5.81
CA GLY A 148 -2.73 0.66 6.10
C GLY A 148 -3.60 1.90 6.16
N GLY A 149 -2.99 3.07 5.96
CA GLY A 149 -3.63 4.37 5.87
C GLY A 149 -4.48 4.55 4.61
N CYS A 150 -4.94 5.78 4.39
CA CYS A 150 -5.69 6.14 3.18
C CYS A 150 -4.75 6.22 1.98
N GLU A 151 -4.60 5.12 1.25
CA GLU A 151 -3.73 5.01 0.09
C GLU A 151 -4.34 4.12 -1.00
N SER A 152 -3.97 4.36 -2.25
CA SER A 152 -4.53 3.74 -3.44
C SER A 152 -4.55 2.21 -3.37
N LYS A 153 -3.51 1.58 -2.83
CA LYS A 153 -3.40 0.12 -2.80
C LYS A 153 -4.41 -0.57 -1.87
N VAL A 154 -4.86 0.06 -0.79
CA VAL A 154 -5.87 -0.51 0.11
C VAL A 154 -7.18 -0.73 -0.64
N PHE A 155 -7.61 0.27 -1.42
CA PHE A 155 -8.80 0.16 -2.27
C PHE A 155 -8.62 -0.84 -3.42
N ALA A 156 -7.42 -0.89 -4.02
CA ALA A 156 -7.10 -1.89 -5.04
C ALA A 156 -7.16 -3.31 -4.47
N TRP A 157 -6.62 -3.56 -3.27
CA TRP A 157 -6.73 -4.85 -2.60
C TRP A 157 -8.18 -5.24 -2.29
N ALA A 158 -9.03 -4.30 -1.89
CA ALA A 158 -10.46 -4.57 -1.72
C ALA A 158 -11.09 -5.14 -3.00
N LEU A 159 -10.79 -4.52 -4.16
CA LEU A 159 -11.27 -4.99 -5.47
C LEU A 159 -10.61 -6.31 -5.91
N VAL A 160 -9.34 -6.54 -5.58
CA VAL A 160 -8.67 -7.84 -5.80
C VAL A 160 -9.38 -8.93 -5.02
N LEU A 161 -9.75 -8.71 -3.75
CA LEU A 161 -10.50 -9.69 -2.95
C LEU A 161 -11.86 -10.01 -3.58
N VAL A 162 -12.57 -9.01 -4.12
CA VAL A 162 -13.83 -9.23 -4.85
C VAL A 162 -13.58 -10.03 -6.12
N GLY A 163 -12.55 -9.69 -6.90
CA GLY A 163 -12.17 -10.39 -8.12
C GLY A 163 -11.83 -11.87 -7.85
N VAL A 164 -10.95 -12.14 -6.88
CA VAL A 164 -10.62 -13.51 -6.44
C VAL A 164 -11.88 -14.21 -5.90
N GLY A 165 -12.75 -13.49 -5.20
CA GLY A 165 -14.05 -13.99 -4.72
C GLY A 165 -14.96 -14.48 -5.87
N TRP A 166 -14.97 -13.82 -7.00
CA TRP A 166 -15.68 -14.28 -8.20
C TRP A 166 -14.98 -15.45 -8.88
N PHE A 167 -13.64 -15.43 -8.93
CA PHE A 167 -12.87 -16.55 -9.49
C PHE A 167 -13.12 -17.84 -8.71
N VAL A 168 -13.05 -17.83 -7.38
CA VAL A 168 -13.29 -19.03 -6.57
C VAL A 168 -14.72 -19.56 -6.70
N ARG A 169 -15.67 -18.72 -7.09
CA ARG A 169 -17.06 -19.12 -7.45
C ARG A 169 -17.20 -19.65 -8.89
N GLY A 170 -16.10 -19.77 -9.63
CA GLY A 170 -16.08 -20.24 -11.01
C GLY A 170 -16.59 -19.20 -12.02
N ARG A 171 -16.38 -17.93 -11.77
CA ARG A 171 -16.77 -16.80 -12.64
C ARG A 171 -15.55 -15.95 -13.06
N PRO A 172 -14.58 -16.54 -13.81
CA PRO A 172 -13.30 -15.86 -14.13
C PRO A 172 -13.50 -14.58 -14.97
N ALA A 173 -14.52 -14.52 -15.82
CA ALA A 173 -14.78 -13.31 -16.61
C ALA A 173 -15.21 -12.12 -15.74
N ILE A 174 -16.05 -12.35 -14.72
CA ILE A 174 -16.43 -11.30 -13.77
C ILE A 174 -15.23 -10.92 -12.89
N ALA A 175 -14.43 -11.91 -12.47
CA ALA A 175 -13.19 -11.67 -11.77
C ALA A 175 -12.25 -10.73 -12.53
N TRP A 176 -12.11 -10.95 -13.85
CA TRP A 176 -11.28 -10.13 -14.73
C TRP A 176 -11.72 -8.66 -14.73
N ALA A 177 -13.02 -8.36 -14.78
CA ALA A 177 -13.53 -6.98 -14.72
C ALA A 177 -13.18 -6.29 -13.38
N TRP A 178 -13.33 -6.99 -12.24
CA TRP A 178 -12.97 -6.45 -10.93
C TRP A 178 -11.47 -6.24 -10.78
N LEU A 179 -10.64 -7.14 -11.31
CA LEU A 179 -9.19 -6.97 -11.31
C LEU A 179 -8.76 -5.82 -12.24
N GLY A 180 -9.48 -5.59 -13.34
CA GLY A 180 -9.31 -4.40 -14.16
C GLY A 180 -9.60 -3.11 -13.40
N ALA A 181 -10.66 -3.07 -12.61
CA ALA A 181 -10.95 -1.94 -11.72
C ALA A 181 -9.87 -1.75 -10.63
N ALA A 182 -9.34 -2.84 -10.07
CA ALA A 182 -8.19 -2.79 -9.16
C ALA A 182 -6.95 -2.19 -9.82
N THR A 183 -6.71 -2.54 -11.10
CA THR A 183 -5.60 -2.01 -11.92
C THR A 183 -5.78 -0.51 -12.19
N ALA A 184 -7.01 -0.03 -12.40
CA ALA A 184 -7.30 1.39 -12.54
C ALA A 184 -6.87 2.20 -11.31
N LEU A 185 -7.11 1.67 -10.12
CA LEU A 185 -6.69 2.31 -8.86
C LEU A 185 -5.20 2.18 -8.62
N HIS A 186 -4.65 0.97 -8.74
CA HIS A 186 -3.24 0.69 -8.50
C HIS A 186 -2.69 -0.29 -9.55
N PRO A 187 -1.98 0.20 -10.59
CA PRO A 187 -1.58 -0.61 -11.74
C PRO A 187 -0.85 -1.90 -11.38
N LEU A 188 0.04 -1.87 -10.39
CA LEU A 188 0.85 -3.03 -10.03
C LEU A 188 0.08 -4.08 -9.21
N VAL A 189 -0.78 -3.67 -8.26
CA VAL A 189 -1.58 -4.60 -7.46
C VAL A 189 -2.62 -5.32 -8.33
N GLY A 190 -3.43 -4.55 -9.07
CA GLY A 190 -4.45 -5.10 -9.95
C GLY A 190 -3.84 -5.83 -11.16
N GLY A 191 -2.80 -5.25 -11.77
CA GLY A 191 -2.13 -5.82 -12.94
C GLY A 191 -1.53 -7.19 -12.67
N TRP A 192 -0.79 -7.38 -11.57
CA TRP A 192 -0.27 -8.68 -11.19
C TRP A 192 -1.39 -9.68 -10.86
N ALA A 193 -2.51 -9.23 -10.28
CA ALA A 193 -3.66 -10.09 -10.03
C ALA A 193 -4.32 -10.53 -11.36
N MET A 194 -4.39 -9.66 -12.38
CA MET A 194 -4.83 -10.03 -13.74
C MET A 194 -3.88 -11.04 -14.38
N VAL A 195 -2.56 -10.81 -14.28
CA VAL A 195 -1.54 -11.74 -14.80
C VAL A 195 -1.67 -13.13 -14.14
N ALA A 196 -1.83 -13.19 -12.83
CA ALA A 196 -2.02 -14.45 -12.10
C ALA A 196 -3.35 -15.14 -12.43
N LEU A 197 -4.41 -14.37 -12.74
CA LEU A 197 -5.71 -14.95 -13.11
C LEU A 197 -5.64 -15.75 -14.41
N VAL A 198 -4.79 -15.36 -15.37
CA VAL A 198 -4.68 -16.04 -16.68
C VAL A 198 -4.34 -17.53 -16.53
N PRO A 199 -3.17 -17.92 -15.95
CA PRO A 199 -2.85 -19.31 -15.76
C PRO A 199 -3.79 -20.01 -14.77
N ALA A 200 -4.32 -19.30 -13.77
CA ALA A 200 -5.27 -19.86 -12.82
C ALA A 200 -6.60 -20.23 -13.51
N ALA A 201 -7.13 -19.38 -14.37
CA ALA A 201 -8.35 -19.67 -15.13
C ALA A 201 -8.13 -20.76 -16.19
N ALA A 202 -7.00 -20.78 -16.87
CA ALA A 202 -6.64 -21.83 -17.82
C ALA A 202 -6.56 -23.19 -17.13
N THR A 203 -5.96 -23.27 -15.94
CA THR A 203 -5.90 -24.50 -15.13
C THR A 203 -7.31 -24.96 -14.74
N ASP A 204 -8.17 -24.05 -14.26
CA ASP A 204 -9.55 -24.39 -13.87
C ASP A 204 -10.38 -24.92 -15.06
N ILE A 205 -10.24 -24.32 -16.24
CA ILE A 205 -10.91 -24.77 -17.47
C ILE A 205 -10.42 -26.17 -17.87
N PHE A 206 -9.10 -26.38 -17.86
CA PHE A 206 -8.48 -27.64 -18.27
C PHE A 206 -8.91 -28.81 -17.35
N PHE A 207 -8.84 -28.65 -16.05
CA PHE A 207 -9.16 -29.72 -15.12
C PHE A 207 -10.67 -29.95 -14.94
N GLN A 208 -11.51 -28.91 -15.07
CA GLN A 208 -12.95 -29.05 -14.87
C GLN A 208 -13.72 -29.36 -16.16
N ARG A 209 -13.06 -29.41 -17.34
CA ARG A 209 -13.65 -29.61 -18.67
C ARG A 209 -14.88 -28.72 -18.94
N ARG A 210 -14.93 -27.54 -18.36
CA ARG A 210 -16.05 -26.59 -18.49
C ARG A 210 -15.76 -25.55 -19.56
N TRP A 211 -15.99 -25.91 -20.83
CA TRP A 211 -16.06 -24.93 -21.90
C TRP A 211 -17.42 -24.23 -21.87
N PRO A 212 -17.52 -22.90 -21.99
CA PRO A 212 -18.79 -22.19 -22.03
C PRO A 212 -19.55 -22.53 -23.32
N GLY A 213 -20.54 -23.44 -23.23
CA GLY A 213 -21.24 -24.00 -24.38
C GLY A 213 -22.50 -23.29 -24.81
N ARG A 214 -22.76 -22.02 -24.40
CA ARG A 214 -23.94 -21.25 -24.83
C ARG A 214 -23.53 -19.88 -25.38
N ARG A 215 -24.06 -19.53 -26.59
CA ARG A 215 -23.79 -18.25 -27.29
C ARG A 215 -23.94 -17.02 -26.37
N ASN A 216 -24.94 -16.96 -25.52
CA ASN A 216 -25.17 -15.85 -24.61
C ASN A 216 -24.08 -15.78 -23.49
N ALA A 217 -23.58 -16.92 -23.04
CA ALA A 217 -22.46 -16.97 -22.07
C ALA A 217 -21.17 -16.48 -22.72
N THR A 218 -20.95 -16.71 -24.00
CA THR A 218 -19.77 -16.23 -24.74
C THR A 218 -19.79 -14.71 -24.90
N ILE A 219 -20.95 -14.12 -25.23
CA ILE A 219 -21.10 -12.66 -25.36
C ILE A 219 -20.85 -11.98 -23.99
N ALA A 220 -21.49 -12.45 -22.91
CA ALA A 220 -21.30 -11.90 -21.57
C ALA A 220 -19.83 -12.02 -21.09
N THR A 221 -19.17 -13.12 -21.42
CA THR A 221 -17.74 -13.31 -21.14
C THR A 221 -16.89 -12.29 -21.92
N GLY A 222 -17.16 -12.12 -23.22
CA GLY A 222 -16.46 -11.12 -24.04
C GLY A 222 -16.63 -9.70 -23.51
N MET A 223 -17.85 -9.33 -23.13
CA MET A 223 -18.13 -8.01 -22.52
C MET A 223 -17.38 -7.81 -21.20
N ALA A 224 -17.34 -8.81 -20.33
CA ALA A 224 -16.61 -8.72 -19.05
C ALA A 224 -15.10 -8.62 -19.26
N LEU A 225 -14.55 -9.35 -20.26
CA LEU A 225 -13.13 -9.24 -20.63
C LEU A 225 -12.81 -7.85 -21.18
N ALA A 226 -13.65 -7.32 -22.10
CA ALA A 226 -13.48 -5.98 -22.65
C ALA A 226 -13.59 -4.90 -21.56
N ALA A 227 -14.56 -5.01 -20.65
CA ALA A 227 -14.70 -4.12 -19.50
C ALA A 227 -13.48 -4.13 -18.61
N GLY A 228 -12.93 -5.32 -18.30
CA GLY A 228 -11.72 -5.44 -17.49
C GLY A 228 -10.49 -4.79 -18.14
N VAL A 229 -10.32 -4.96 -19.46
CA VAL A 229 -9.25 -4.29 -20.21
C VAL A 229 -9.46 -2.77 -20.22
N GLY A 230 -10.67 -2.31 -20.50
CA GLY A 230 -11.01 -0.88 -20.51
C GLY A 230 -10.79 -0.21 -19.15
N LEU A 231 -11.19 -0.87 -18.05
CA LEU A 231 -10.93 -0.38 -16.71
C LEU A 231 -9.42 -0.37 -16.40
N ALA A 232 -8.70 -1.45 -16.72
CA ALA A 232 -7.25 -1.53 -16.51
C ALA A 232 -6.50 -0.44 -17.27
N ALA A 233 -6.95 -0.08 -18.47
CA ALA A 233 -6.33 0.96 -19.28
C ALA A 233 -6.32 2.33 -18.57
N LEU A 234 -7.30 2.63 -17.71
CA LEU A 234 -7.34 3.87 -16.92
C LEU A 234 -6.13 4.03 -15.98
N GLY A 235 -5.51 2.92 -15.53
CA GLY A 235 -4.30 2.97 -14.73
C GLY A 235 -3.03 2.68 -15.55
N VAL A 236 -3.10 1.73 -16.50
CA VAL A 236 -1.93 1.28 -17.27
C VAL A 236 -1.47 2.34 -18.28
N VAL A 237 -2.40 3.02 -18.98
CA VAL A 237 -2.03 4.01 -20.01
C VAL A 237 -1.26 5.19 -19.40
N PRO A 238 -1.70 5.82 -18.29
CA PRO A 238 -0.90 6.83 -17.62
C PRO A 238 0.47 6.29 -17.16
N ALA A 239 0.50 5.06 -16.61
CA ALA A 239 1.75 4.44 -16.14
C ALA A 239 2.76 4.20 -17.29
N LEU A 240 2.30 3.83 -18.47
CA LEU A 240 3.16 3.71 -19.67
C LEU A 240 3.67 5.09 -20.13
N GLY A 241 2.87 6.13 -19.96
CA GLY A 241 3.25 7.52 -20.26
C GLY A 241 4.42 8.06 -19.42
N LEU A 242 4.70 7.47 -18.25
CA LEU A 242 5.80 7.89 -17.36
C LEU A 242 7.21 7.73 -17.98
N SER A 243 7.34 6.98 -19.05
CA SER A 243 8.59 6.81 -19.80
C SER A 243 8.63 7.66 -21.09
N ALA A 244 7.57 8.42 -21.40
CA ALA A 244 7.49 9.20 -22.62
C ALA A 244 8.48 10.36 -22.61
N GLY A 245 9.09 10.64 -23.77
CA GLY A 245 9.98 11.80 -23.95
C GLY A 245 11.35 11.69 -23.30
N THR A 246 11.77 10.48 -22.88
CA THR A 246 13.13 10.20 -22.38
C THR A 246 13.84 9.20 -23.29
N ASP A 247 15.15 9.37 -23.47
CA ASP A 247 15.96 8.39 -24.20
C ASP A 247 16.26 7.15 -23.38
N SER A 248 16.81 6.12 -24.02
CA SER A 248 17.09 4.82 -23.38
C SER A 248 18.15 4.92 -22.27
N ALA A 249 19.10 5.85 -22.39
CA ALA A 249 20.15 6.05 -21.39
C ALA A 249 19.59 6.74 -20.14
N GLU A 250 18.73 7.74 -20.32
CA GLU A 250 17.98 8.40 -19.22
C GLU A 250 17.08 7.41 -18.50
N GLN A 251 16.31 6.58 -19.24
CA GLN A 251 15.46 5.54 -18.66
C GLN A 251 16.27 4.53 -17.85
N THR A 252 17.43 4.12 -18.36
CA THR A 252 18.31 3.16 -17.66
C THR A 252 18.84 3.77 -16.36
N ARG A 253 19.30 5.03 -16.39
CA ARG A 253 19.78 5.74 -15.19
C ARG A 253 18.67 5.97 -14.17
N ALA A 254 17.48 6.41 -14.61
CA ALA A 254 16.33 6.60 -13.74
C ALA A 254 15.89 5.27 -13.10
N THR A 255 15.87 4.19 -13.88
CA THR A 255 15.56 2.85 -13.38
C THR A 255 16.59 2.36 -12.36
N PHE A 256 17.88 2.57 -12.61
CA PHE A 256 18.92 2.27 -11.63
C PHE A 256 18.72 3.05 -10.33
N THR A 257 18.48 4.34 -10.42
CA THR A 257 18.20 5.19 -9.26
C THR A 257 16.99 4.67 -8.48
N TYR A 258 15.90 4.34 -9.16
CA TYR A 258 14.68 3.87 -8.54
C TYR A 258 14.85 2.50 -7.87
N VAL A 259 15.42 1.53 -8.60
CA VAL A 259 15.51 0.13 -8.19
C VAL A 259 16.66 -0.12 -7.22
N VAL A 260 17.85 0.42 -7.52
CA VAL A 260 19.08 0.09 -6.79
C VAL A 260 19.38 1.09 -5.69
N GLU A 261 19.25 2.40 -5.97
CA GLU A 261 19.63 3.42 -5.00
C GLU A 261 18.50 3.74 -4.01
N ARG A 262 17.21 3.73 -4.46
CA ARG A 262 16.11 4.22 -3.61
C ARG A 262 15.25 3.11 -3.00
N LEU A 263 14.88 2.07 -3.75
CA LEU A 263 13.91 1.06 -3.34
C LEU A 263 14.44 -0.39 -3.41
N PRO A 264 15.74 -0.65 -3.17
CA PRO A 264 16.28 -2.01 -3.28
C PRO A 264 15.54 -2.99 -2.36
N HIS A 265 15.20 -2.58 -1.14
CA HIS A 265 14.53 -3.38 -0.12
C HIS A 265 13.12 -3.88 -0.50
N HIS A 266 12.54 -3.39 -1.60
CA HIS A 266 11.27 -3.87 -2.16
C HIS A 266 11.45 -4.60 -3.50
N LEU A 267 12.59 -4.44 -4.17
CA LEU A 267 12.75 -4.80 -5.57
C LEU A 267 13.88 -5.81 -5.82
N LEU A 268 14.96 -5.75 -5.02
CA LEU A 268 16.12 -6.62 -5.16
C LEU A 268 16.12 -7.72 -4.09
N VAL A 269 15.94 -8.97 -4.48
CA VAL A 269 15.85 -10.12 -3.57
C VAL A 269 17.00 -10.16 -2.56
N ARG A 270 18.23 -9.83 -3.01
CA ARG A 270 19.45 -9.81 -2.17
C ARG A 270 19.42 -8.77 -1.04
N THR A 271 18.47 -7.84 -1.06
CA THR A 271 18.33 -6.79 -0.04
C THR A 271 17.08 -6.94 0.81
N PHE A 272 16.30 -7.98 0.58
CA PHE A 272 15.13 -8.26 1.41
C PHE A 272 15.56 -8.59 2.85
N ALA A 273 14.77 -8.15 3.82
CA ALA A 273 15.06 -8.45 5.22
C ALA A 273 14.92 -9.95 5.48
N GLU A 274 16.00 -10.61 5.88
CA GLU A 274 16.05 -12.07 6.08
C GLU A 274 14.93 -12.59 6.96
N GLY A 275 14.62 -11.89 8.05
CA GLY A 275 13.52 -12.26 8.94
C GLY A 275 12.14 -12.18 8.30
N LEU A 276 11.91 -11.29 7.32
CA LEU A 276 10.67 -11.23 6.54
C LEU A 276 10.61 -12.39 5.55
N VAL A 277 11.70 -12.64 4.82
CA VAL A 277 11.80 -13.77 3.88
C VAL A 277 11.57 -15.10 4.60
N ALA A 278 12.21 -15.32 5.75
CA ALA A 278 12.03 -16.55 6.54
C ALA A 278 10.56 -16.75 6.97
N ARG A 279 9.89 -15.68 7.42
CA ARG A 279 8.47 -15.75 7.78
C ARG A 279 7.56 -15.97 6.57
N HIS A 280 7.89 -15.39 5.42
CA HIS A 280 7.17 -15.66 4.17
C HIS A 280 7.30 -17.11 3.74
N CYS A 281 8.53 -17.65 3.74
CA CYS A 281 8.78 -19.05 3.43
C CYS A 281 8.04 -19.99 4.39
N LEU A 282 8.00 -19.66 5.69
CA LEU A 282 7.20 -20.40 6.67
C LEU A 282 5.70 -20.34 6.34
N ALA A 283 5.18 -19.15 5.97
CA ALA A 283 3.77 -19.01 5.58
C ALA A 283 3.44 -19.83 4.32
N VAL A 284 4.34 -19.85 3.33
CA VAL A 284 4.21 -20.69 2.12
C VAL A 284 4.23 -22.19 2.50
N LEU A 285 5.15 -22.61 3.38
CA LEU A 285 5.23 -23.99 3.86
C LEU A 285 3.94 -24.40 4.58
N LEU A 286 3.46 -23.57 5.51
CA LEU A 286 2.21 -23.85 6.25
C LEU A 286 1.02 -23.89 5.29
N TRP A 287 0.94 -22.98 4.33
CA TRP A 287 -0.09 -23.02 3.28
C TRP A 287 0.00 -24.32 2.46
N TRP A 288 1.21 -24.72 2.06
CA TRP A 288 1.44 -25.96 1.30
C TRP A 288 0.99 -27.20 2.07
N LEU A 289 1.26 -27.28 3.37
CA LEU A 289 0.80 -28.37 4.24
C LEU A 289 -0.73 -28.44 4.37
N LEU A 290 -1.42 -27.32 4.10
CA LEU A 290 -2.89 -27.24 4.12
C LEU A 290 -3.53 -27.53 2.75
N LEU A 291 -2.75 -27.75 1.68
CA LEU A 291 -3.28 -28.02 0.34
C LEU A 291 -4.25 -29.21 0.26
N PRO A 292 -4.08 -30.32 1.01
CA PRO A 292 -5.05 -31.41 0.98
C PRO A 292 -6.47 -30.98 1.36
N LEU A 293 -6.64 -29.86 2.08
CA LEU A 293 -7.95 -29.28 2.36
C LEU A 293 -8.56 -28.57 1.14
N ALA A 294 -7.74 -28.14 0.20
CA ALA A 294 -8.21 -27.47 -1.00
C ALA A 294 -9.00 -28.43 -1.91
N GLU A 295 -8.67 -29.70 -1.91
CA GLU A 295 -9.35 -30.73 -2.71
C GLU A 295 -10.80 -30.97 -2.26
N LYS A 296 -11.15 -30.62 -1.01
CA LYS A 296 -12.49 -30.84 -0.45
C LYS A 296 -13.58 -29.91 -1.03
N SER A 297 -13.21 -28.87 -1.75
CA SER A 297 -14.17 -27.90 -2.30
C SER A 297 -13.61 -27.22 -3.54
N PRO A 298 -14.42 -27.08 -4.62
CA PRO A 298 -13.98 -26.38 -5.83
C PRO A 298 -13.54 -24.93 -5.58
N ALA A 299 -14.14 -24.26 -4.60
CA ALA A 299 -13.74 -22.89 -4.25
C ALA A 299 -12.35 -22.84 -3.61
N ARG A 300 -12.05 -23.78 -2.71
CA ARG A 300 -10.72 -23.90 -2.09
C ARG A 300 -9.66 -24.31 -3.10
N SER A 301 -9.99 -25.23 -4.00
CA SER A 301 -9.10 -25.64 -5.10
C SER A 301 -8.74 -24.45 -5.99
N ARG A 302 -9.71 -23.62 -6.39
CA ARG A 302 -9.46 -22.40 -7.17
C ARG A 302 -8.61 -21.38 -6.39
N LEU A 303 -8.86 -21.21 -5.09
CA LEU A 303 -8.01 -20.36 -4.25
C LEU A 303 -6.56 -20.87 -4.26
N ALA A 304 -6.35 -22.18 -4.10
CA ALA A 304 -5.02 -22.77 -4.14
C ALA A 304 -4.34 -22.55 -5.50
N VAL A 305 -5.05 -22.72 -6.61
CA VAL A 305 -4.54 -22.47 -7.97
C VAL A 305 -4.17 -21.00 -8.15
N PHE A 306 -5.00 -20.07 -7.69
CA PHE A 306 -4.67 -18.63 -7.77
C PHE A 306 -3.46 -18.26 -6.90
N THR A 307 -3.34 -18.85 -5.71
CA THR A 307 -2.18 -18.68 -4.83
C THR A 307 -0.91 -19.23 -5.48
N THR A 308 -0.97 -20.41 -6.10
CA THR A 308 0.15 -20.98 -6.85
C THR A 308 0.56 -20.08 -8.02
N ALA A 309 -0.41 -19.54 -8.77
CA ALA A 309 -0.13 -18.59 -9.85
C ALA A 309 0.55 -17.30 -9.33
N SER A 310 0.10 -16.80 -8.17
CA SER A 310 0.70 -15.63 -7.51
C SER A 310 2.14 -15.90 -7.06
N LEU A 311 2.43 -17.08 -6.52
CA LEU A 311 3.78 -17.54 -6.20
C LEU A 311 4.62 -17.71 -7.47
N GLY A 312 4.03 -18.17 -8.57
CA GLY A 312 4.67 -18.25 -9.89
C GLY A 312 5.17 -16.88 -10.38
N VAL A 313 4.39 -15.82 -10.17
CA VAL A 313 4.83 -14.44 -10.45
C VAL A 313 6.06 -14.08 -9.60
N SER A 314 6.05 -14.38 -8.29
CA SER A 314 7.21 -14.09 -7.43
C SER A 314 8.44 -14.92 -7.80
N LEU A 315 8.27 -16.19 -8.17
CA LEU A 315 9.37 -17.03 -8.66
C LEU A 315 9.95 -16.50 -9.98
N ALA A 316 9.11 -15.99 -10.89
CA ALA A 316 9.58 -15.29 -12.08
C ALA A 316 10.38 -14.03 -11.70
N GLY A 317 9.95 -13.27 -10.68
CA GLY A 317 10.73 -12.16 -10.11
C GLY A 317 12.08 -12.60 -9.56
N CYS A 318 12.16 -13.76 -8.89
CA CYS A 318 13.45 -14.33 -8.46
C CYS A 318 14.32 -14.67 -9.66
N ALA A 319 13.76 -15.27 -10.71
CA ALA A 319 14.51 -15.57 -11.95
C ALA A 319 15.01 -14.28 -12.64
N VAL A 320 14.17 -13.24 -12.68
CA VAL A 320 14.59 -11.91 -13.17
C VAL A 320 15.72 -11.33 -12.31
N SER A 321 15.70 -11.54 -10.99
CA SER A 321 16.79 -11.09 -10.11
C SER A 321 18.11 -11.79 -10.42
N LEU A 322 18.10 -13.03 -10.91
CA LEU A 322 19.31 -13.73 -11.35
C LEU A 322 19.89 -13.14 -12.65
N LEU A 323 19.05 -12.52 -13.50
CA LEU A 323 19.54 -11.83 -14.70
C LEU A 323 20.42 -10.63 -14.35
N GLU A 324 20.36 -10.10 -13.12
CA GLU A 324 21.24 -9.00 -12.68
C GLU A 324 22.74 -9.37 -12.84
N LEU A 325 23.08 -10.66 -12.77
CA LEU A 325 24.45 -11.15 -12.93
C LEU A 325 25.00 -11.00 -14.36
N ALA A 326 24.12 -11.08 -15.37
CA ALA A 326 24.53 -11.06 -16.79
C ALA A 326 24.03 -9.80 -17.52
N TRP A 327 22.82 -9.35 -17.20
CA TRP A 327 22.14 -8.23 -17.88
C TRP A 327 21.49 -7.28 -16.87
N PRO A 328 22.28 -6.53 -16.08
CA PRO A 328 21.77 -5.72 -14.96
C PRO A 328 20.73 -4.68 -15.39
N SER A 329 20.95 -3.98 -16.51
CA SER A 329 19.99 -2.97 -16.98
C SER A 329 18.62 -3.56 -17.32
N MET A 330 18.59 -4.73 -17.95
CA MET A 330 17.36 -5.44 -18.27
C MET A 330 16.68 -5.96 -17.00
N ALA A 331 17.46 -6.54 -16.07
CA ALA A 331 16.94 -7.01 -14.79
C ALA A 331 16.29 -5.86 -14.01
N HIS A 332 16.97 -4.72 -13.89
CA HIS A 332 16.43 -3.54 -13.19
C HIS A 332 15.15 -3.00 -13.87
N ALA A 333 15.13 -2.96 -15.22
CA ALA A 333 13.95 -2.53 -15.98
C ALA A 333 12.72 -3.42 -15.70
N LEU A 334 12.92 -4.72 -15.49
CA LEU A 334 11.86 -5.65 -15.13
C LEU A 334 11.52 -5.60 -13.64
N LEU A 335 12.52 -5.54 -12.73
CA LEU A 335 12.30 -5.56 -11.29
C LEU A 335 11.53 -4.34 -10.77
N ARG A 336 11.59 -3.20 -11.47
CA ARG A 336 10.79 -2.00 -11.09
C ARG A 336 9.29 -2.26 -10.97
N TYR A 337 8.77 -3.37 -11.51
CA TYR A 337 7.34 -3.73 -11.48
C TYR A 337 6.92 -4.53 -10.25
N TYR A 338 7.73 -4.66 -9.19
CA TYR A 338 7.34 -5.22 -7.89
C TYR A 338 6.73 -6.63 -7.97
N TRP A 339 7.44 -7.58 -8.57
CA TRP A 339 7.00 -8.96 -8.80
C TRP A 339 6.52 -9.72 -7.55
N PHE A 340 6.98 -9.32 -6.37
CA PHE A 340 6.70 -10.01 -5.10
C PHE A 340 5.42 -9.53 -4.42
N ARG A 341 4.91 -8.37 -4.83
CA ARG A 341 3.79 -7.66 -4.18
C ARG A 341 2.52 -8.49 -4.10
N LEU A 342 2.16 -9.24 -5.15
CA LEU A 342 0.93 -10.03 -5.18
C LEU A 342 0.98 -11.18 -4.17
N ALA A 343 2.07 -11.94 -4.11
CA ALA A 343 2.23 -13.06 -3.19
C ALA A 343 2.26 -12.60 -1.73
N ASP A 344 2.84 -11.43 -1.45
CA ASP A 344 2.86 -10.82 -0.11
C ASP A 344 1.44 -10.60 0.47
N GLY A 345 0.42 -10.44 -0.37
CA GLY A 345 -0.98 -10.36 0.06
C GLY A 345 -1.76 -11.67 -0.05
N ILE A 346 -1.55 -12.43 -1.15
CA ILE A 346 -2.35 -13.63 -1.44
C ILE A 346 -1.93 -14.84 -0.60
N VAL A 347 -0.65 -15.01 -0.28
CA VAL A 347 -0.18 -16.12 0.57
C VAL A 347 -0.77 -16.02 1.98
N PRO A 348 -0.67 -14.88 2.70
CA PRO A 348 -1.31 -14.74 4.01
C PRO A 348 -2.84 -14.88 3.95
N LEU A 349 -3.48 -14.42 2.89
CA LEU A 349 -4.92 -14.59 2.67
C LEU A 349 -5.30 -16.07 2.56
N ALA A 350 -4.63 -16.83 1.71
CA ALA A 350 -4.90 -18.25 1.50
C ALA A 350 -4.59 -19.07 2.77
N LEU A 351 -3.48 -18.76 3.45
CA LEU A 351 -3.11 -19.38 4.72
C LEU A 351 -4.20 -19.14 5.78
N ALA A 352 -4.67 -17.91 5.97
CA ALA A 352 -5.69 -17.59 6.96
C ALA A 352 -7.01 -18.33 6.70
N LEU A 353 -7.46 -18.37 5.44
CA LEU A 353 -8.69 -19.05 5.06
C LEU A 353 -8.59 -20.58 5.24
N LEU A 354 -7.50 -21.21 4.78
CA LEU A 354 -7.31 -22.66 4.89
C LEU A 354 -7.02 -23.09 6.34
N ALA A 355 -6.27 -22.32 7.11
CA ALA A 355 -6.04 -22.60 8.54
C ALA A 355 -7.35 -22.55 9.33
N THR A 356 -8.20 -21.55 9.07
CA THR A 356 -9.52 -21.47 9.70
C THR A 356 -10.41 -22.65 9.30
N ALA A 357 -10.38 -23.06 8.03
CA ALA A 357 -11.10 -24.24 7.56
C ALA A 357 -10.61 -25.51 8.27
N ALA A 358 -9.29 -25.68 8.43
CA ALA A 358 -8.68 -26.79 9.15
C ALA A 358 -9.16 -26.90 10.60
N LEU A 359 -9.19 -25.76 11.29
CA LEU A 359 -9.67 -25.68 12.67
C LEU A 359 -11.16 -26.02 12.78
N GLN A 360 -11.98 -25.58 11.83
CA GLN A 360 -13.42 -25.91 11.82
C GLN A 360 -13.69 -27.39 11.57
N GLU A 361 -12.98 -27.97 10.62
CA GLU A 361 -13.14 -29.40 10.26
C GLU A 361 -12.55 -30.35 11.32
N GLY A 362 -11.80 -29.79 12.28
CA GLY A 362 -11.27 -30.58 13.40
C GLY A 362 -10.18 -31.56 12.99
N LEU A 363 -9.30 -31.16 12.07
CA LEU A 363 -8.16 -31.97 11.65
C LEU A 363 -7.33 -32.44 12.86
N GLY A 364 -7.18 -33.76 13.00
CA GLY A 364 -6.44 -34.38 14.10
C GLY A 364 -7.23 -34.57 15.40
N GLY A 365 -8.57 -34.46 15.36
CA GLY A 365 -9.45 -34.77 16.47
C GLY A 365 -9.82 -33.61 17.40
N PRO A 366 -10.73 -33.83 18.37
CA PRO A 366 -11.33 -32.76 19.17
C PRO A 366 -10.33 -32.03 20.08
N VAL A 367 -9.33 -32.72 20.62
CA VAL A 367 -8.31 -32.13 21.50
C VAL A 367 -7.42 -31.18 20.70
N ARG A 368 -6.89 -31.61 19.55
CA ARG A 368 -6.06 -30.77 18.68
C ARG A 368 -6.84 -29.57 18.17
N ARG A 369 -8.13 -29.72 17.85
CA ARG A 369 -9.00 -28.60 17.48
C ARG A 369 -9.13 -27.57 18.59
N ARG A 370 -9.36 -28.00 19.85
CA ARG A 370 -9.45 -27.10 21.01
C ARG A 370 -8.13 -26.34 21.23
N LEU A 371 -7.02 -27.07 21.23
CA LEU A 371 -5.69 -26.46 21.37
C LEU A 371 -5.39 -25.47 20.23
N GLY A 372 -5.76 -25.79 18.99
CA GLY A 372 -5.63 -24.89 17.84
C GLY A 372 -6.42 -23.60 18.02
N TRP A 373 -7.67 -23.67 18.48
CA TRP A 373 -8.46 -22.48 18.78
C TRP A 373 -7.86 -21.65 19.92
N ILE A 374 -7.39 -22.27 21.00
CA ILE A 374 -6.72 -21.58 22.11
C ILE A 374 -5.46 -20.86 21.60
N ALA A 375 -4.64 -21.54 20.79
CA ALA A 375 -3.44 -20.93 20.21
C ALA A 375 -3.77 -19.73 19.31
N VAL A 376 -4.79 -19.85 18.45
CA VAL A 376 -5.23 -18.76 17.57
C VAL A 376 -5.73 -17.57 18.38
N PHE A 377 -6.63 -17.78 19.34
CA PHE A 377 -7.15 -16.68 20.15
C PHE A 377 -6.05 -16.06 21.04
N GLY A 378 -5.15 -16.86 21.59
CA GLY A 378 -3.99 -16.35 22.34
C GLY A 378 -3.08 -15.49 21.48
N MET A 379 -2.74 -15.93 20.28
CA MET A 379 -1.93 -15.17 19.32
C MET A 379 -2.63 -13.86 18.90
N LEU A 380 -3.93 -13.90 18.59
CA LEU A 380 -4.68 -12.70 18.24
C LEU A 380 -4.82 -11.72 19.41
N ALA A 381 -4.94 -12.21 20.64
CA ALA A 381 -4.98 -11.37 21.84
C ALA A 381 -3.64 -10.66 22.08
N VAL A 382 -2.54 -11.38 21.91
CA VAL A 382 -1.19 -10.80 22.00
C VAL A 382 -0.99 -9.74 20.91
N ASP A 383 -1.35 -10.05 19.68
CA ASP A 383 -1.27 -9.12 18.56
C ASP A 383 -2.10 -7.84 18.81
N LEU A 384 -3.34 -7.99 19.25
CA LEU A 384 -4.23 -6.88 19.59
C LEU A 384 -3.63 -6.01 20.72
N ALA A 385 -3.02 -6.63 21.72
CA ALA A 385 -2.34 -5.91 22.80
C ALA A 385 -1.14 -5.11 22.32
N PHE A 386 -0.39 -5.61 21.33
CA PHE A 386 0.70 -4.86 20.68
C PHE A 386 0.18 -3.71 19.82
N GLU A 387 -0.80 -3.95 18.97
CA GLU A 387 -1.36 -2.91 18.07
C GLU A 387 -2.07 -1.81 18.85
N SER A 388 -2.77 -2.15 19.94
CA SER A 388 -3.47 -1.18 20.76
C SER A 388 -2.57 -0.08 21.34
N ARG A 389 -1.26 -0.31 21.41
CA ARG A 389 -0.28 0.68 21.89
C ARG A 389 -0.17 1.90 20.98
N HIS A 390 -0.51 1.73 19.70
CA HIS A 390 -0.40 2.77 18.67
C HIS A 390 -1.70 3.50 18.39
N TRP A 391 -2.81 3.09 19.03
CA TRP A 391 -4.11 3.69 18.76
C TRP A 391 -4.19 5.10 19.32
N PRO A 392 -4.60 6.09 18.50
CA PRO A 392 -4.75 7.48 18.91
C PRO A 392 -6.05 7.68 19.74
N LEU A 393 -6.09 7.06 20.91
CA LEU A 393 -7.20 7.18 21.85
C LEU A 393 -7.11 8.48 22.64
N PRO A 394 -8.26 9.07 23.06
CA PRO A 394 -8.27 10.23 23.95
C PRO A 394 -7.42 9.99 25.20
N GLY A 395 -6.61 10.98 25.58
CA GLY A 395 -5.70 10.91 26.73
C GLY A 395 -4.34 10.22 26.46
N ARG A 396 -4.09 9.67 25.29
CA ARG A 396 -2.77 9.16 24.90
C ARG A 396 -1.94 10.26 24.22
N ALA A 397 -1.29 11.07 25.04
CA ALA A 397 -0.30 12.03 24.55
C ALA A 397 0.99 11.33 24.08
N GLY A 398 1.71 11.92 23.13
CA GLY A 398 3.06 11.47 22.74
C GLY A 398 3.13 10.39 21.66
N LEU A 399 1.99 9.93 21.11
CA LEU A 399 2.02 9.02 19.97
C LEU A 399 2.51 9.73 18.71
N VAL A 400 3.51 9.12 18.06
CA VAL A 400 4.14 9.66 16.85
C VAL A 400 3.51 9.02 15.61
N ALA A 401 3.08 9.84 14.66
CA ALA A 401 2.64 9.41 13.34
C ALA A 401 3.78 8.69 12.61
N ARG A 402 3.46 7.68 11.80
CA ARG A 402 4.51 6.92 11.08
C ARG A 402 5.31 7.79 10.12
N ALA A 403 4.70 8.78 9.50
CA ALA A 403 5.42 9.73 8.64
C ALA A 403 6.39 10.63 9.41
N ASP A 404 6.16 10.84 10.71
CA ASP A 404 6.97 11.71 11.57
C ASP A 404 8.07 10.97 12.35
N GLN A 405 8.25 9.65 12.15
CA GLN A 405 9.21 8.85 12.92
C GLN A 405 10.68 9.25 12.71
N LYS A 406 10.98 9.98 11.64
CA LYS A 406 12.35 10.45 11.31
C LYS A 406 12.62 11.90 11.71
N VAL A 407 11.68 12.53 12.40
CA VAL A 407 11.74 13.90 12.90
C VAL A 407 11.37 13.93 14.39
N GLN A 408 11.63 15.04 15.08
CA GLN A 408 11.15 15.26 16.44
C GLN A 408 9.69 15.71 16.38
N ALA A 409 8.75 14.76 16.36
CA ALA A 409 7.36 14.93 15.95
C ALA A 409 6.62 16.11 16.60
N GLY A 410 6.81 16.36 17.91
CA GLY A 410 6.20 17.48 18.62
C GLY A 410 6.68 18.82 18.09
N ALA A 411 7.99 19.04 18.12
CA ALA A 411 8.65 20.24 17.61
C ALA A 411 8.43 20.41 16.10
N TRP A 412 8.40 19.32 15.34
CA TRP A 412 8.13 19.33 13.91
C TRP A 412 6.74 19.90 13.59
N ARG A 413 5.71 19.43 14.30
CA ARG A 413 4.35 19.94 14.12
C ARG A 413 4.23 21.42 14.50
N GLU A 414 4.91 21.82 15.57
CA GLU A 414 4.92 23.22 16.03
C GLU A 414 5.56 24.13 14.99
N VAL A 415 6.75 23.77 14.48
CA VAL A 415 7.42 24.56 13.44
C VAL A 415 6.63 24.60 12.14
N CYS A 416 6.01 23.48 11.73
CA CYS A 416 5.16 23.44 10.54
C CYS A 416 3.89 24.30 10.71
N ALA A 417 3.29 24.34 11.89
CA ALA A 417 2.15 25.22 12.18
C ALA A 417 2.56 26.69 12.05
N TRP A 418 3.71 27.08 12.62
CA TRP A 418 4.24 28.42 12.47
C TRP A 418 4.49 28.76 10.99
N VAL A 419 5.14 27.88 10.23
CA VAL A 419 5.40 28.05 8.79
C VAL A 419 4.09 28.29 8.04
N ARG A 420 3.06 27.47 8.27
CA ARG A 420 1.76 27.62 7.62
C ARG A 420 1.15 28.98 7.87
N ASP A 421 1.24 29.49 9.11
CA ASP A 421 0.52 30.67 9.55
C ASP A 421 1.30 31.99 9.30
N HIS A 422 2.65 31.92 9.11
CA HIS A 422 3.53 33.12 9.05
C HIS A 422 4.35 33.25 7.76
N THR A 423 4.23 32.32 6.80
CA THR A 423 4.95 32.43 5.54
C THR A 423 4.02 32.52 4.35
N PRO A 424 4.44 33.13 3.22
CA PRO A 424 3.66 33.20 2.00
C PRO A 424 3.27 31.82 1.47
N ALA A 425 2.15 31.72 0.75
CA ALA A 425 1.66 30.44 0.22
C ALA A 425 2.60 29.83 -0.82
N ASP A 426 3.36 30.67 -1.52
CA ASP A 426 4.34 30.31 -2.55
C ASP A 426 5.78 30.17 -2.01
N ALA A 427 5.99 30.30 -0.69
CA ALA A 427 7.29 30.08 -0.06
C ALA A 427 7.84 28.67 -0.34
N CYS A 428 9.14 28.59 -0.63
CA CYS A 428 9.84 27.36 -0.97
C CYS A 428 10.90 27.01 0.08
N PHE A 429 10.86 25.79 0.59
CA PHE A 429 11.65 25.38 1.74
C PHE A 429 12.71 24.34 1.40
N LEU A 430 13.90 24.52 1.98
CA LEU A 430 14.83 23.42 2.24
C LEU A 430 14.44 22.79 3.58
N THR A 431 13.98 21.56 3.55
CA THR A 431 13.51 20.82 4.74
C THR A 431 14.53 19.77 5.17
N PRO A 432 14.46 19.24 6.40
CA PRO A 432 15.25 18.06 6.78
C PRO A 432 14.91 16.87 5.87
N ARG A 433 15.92 16.12 5.43
CA ARG A 433 15.80 15.00 4.48
C ARG A 433 14.71 13.98 4.84
N GLY A 434 14.44 13.79 6.12
CA GLY A 434 13.45 12.82 6.64
C GLY A 434 12.05 13.40 6.88
N ALA A 435 11.83 14.68 6.58
CA ALA A 435 10.59 15.42 6.87
C ALA A 435 9.48 15.15 5.84
N THR A 436 8.96 13.93 5.83
CA THR A 436 8.01 13.44 4.80
C THR A 436 6.60 14.00 4.94
N SER A 437 6.31 14.72 6.01
CA SER A 437 4.99 15.30 6.31
C SER A 437 4.92 16.83 6.13
N PHE A 438 5.93 17.43 5.49
CA PHE A 438 6.00 18.89 5.32
C PHE A 438 4.78 19.45 4.58
N HIS A 439 4.49 18.95 3.39
CA HIS A 439 3.30 19.35 2.61
C HIS A 439 2.01 19.14 3.41
N TRP A 440 1.91 18.02 4.12
CA TRP A 440 0.73 17.69 4.94
C TRP A 440 0.38 18.78 5.95
N TYR A 441 1.40 19.31 6.67
CA TYR A 441 1.18 20.29 7.72
C TYR A 441 1.13 21.72 7.22
N THR A 442 1.87 22.04 6.13
CA THR A 442 2.10 23.42 5.74
C THR A 442 1.41 23.82 4.43
N GLY A 443 1.27 22.91 3.48
CA GLY A 443 0.88 23.24 2.11
C GLY A 443 1.88 24.11 1.36
N ARG A 444 3.13 24.22 1.83
CA ARG A 444 4.21 24.99 1.19
C ARG A 444 5.03 24.09 0.28
N ARG A 445 5.73 24.71 -0.68
CA ARG A 445 6.66 24.01 -1.56
C ARG A 445 7.91 23.56 -0.80
N GLU A 446 8.42 22.40 -1.16
CA GLU A 446 9.74 21.96 -0.71
C GLU A 446 10.64 21.56 -1.88
N VAL A 447 11.94 21.78 -1.70
CA VAL A 447 12.90 21.43 -2.76
C VAL A 447 12.92 19.94 -3.02
N VAL A 448 13.07 19.14 -1.97
CA VAL A 448 13.07 17.65 -2.07
C VAL A 448 13.12 17.00 -0.69
N THR A 449 12.43 15.86 -0.54
CA THR A 449 12.64 14.92 0.56
C THR A 449 13.04 13.54 0.05
N TRP A 450 13.60 12.71 0.95
CA TRP A 450 13.99 11.35 0.59
C TRP A 450 12.79 10.47 0.24
N LYS A 451 11.65 10.67 0.88
CA LYS A 451 10.45 9.83 0.70
C LYS A 451 9.77 10.07 -0.63
N ASP A 452 9.66 11.31 -1.06
CA ASP A 452 8.82 11.74 -2.17
C ASP A 452 9.57 11.65 -3.51
N ILE A 453 9.89 10.41 -3.89
CA ILE A 453 10.46 10.12 -5.21
C ILE A 453 9.34 10.12 -6.26
N PRO A 454 9.50 10.86 -7.36
CA PRO A 454 8.60 10.83 -8.51
C PRO A 454 8.56 9.45 -9.19
N GLN A 455 7.65 9.28 -10.14
CA GLN A 455 7.44 8.00 -10.84
C GLN A 455 7.96 8.01 -12.28
N ASP A 456 8.05 9.17 -12.92
CA ASP A 456 8.57 9.33 -14.28
C ASP A 456 10.11 9.43 -14.31
N ALA A 457 10.70 9.02 -15.42
CA ALA A 457 12.15 8.90 -15.54
C ALA A 457 12.88 10.25 -15.39
N ARG A 458 12.35 11.34 -15.99
CA ARG A 458 12.96 12.66 -15.93
C ARG A 458 12.94 13.22 -14.50
N SER A 459 11.80 13.14 -13.83
CA SER A 459 11.67 13.63 -12.46
C SER A 459 12.45 12.76 -11.46
N ILE A 460 12.62 11.45 -11.68
CA ILE A 460 13.50 10.60 -10.87
C ILE A 460 14.94 11.09 -10.94
N LEU A 461 15.45 11.43 -12.12
CA LEU A 461 16.80 11.97 -12.30
C LEU A 461 16.94 13.34 -11.64
N ALA A 462 15.95 14.21 -11.79
CA ALA A 462 15.92 15.51 -11.13
C ALA A 462 15.82 15.37 -9.60
N TRP A 463 15.05 14.39 -9.10
CA TRP A 463 15.02 14.06 -7.66
C TRP A 463 16.40 13.64 -7.15
N ARG A 464 17.09 12.76 -7.88
CA ARG A 464 18.44 12.32 -7.51
C ARG A 464 19.42 13.49 -7.45
N GLU A 465 19.37 14.36 -8.44
CA GLU A 465 20.21 15.56 -8.49
C GLU A 465 19.94 16.48 -7.28
N ARG A 466 18.66 16.73 -6.95
CA ARG A 466 18.26 17.53 -5.79
C ARG A 466 18.72 16.89 -4.47
N ILE A 467 18.54 15.57 -4.30
CA ILE A 467 19.02 14.85 -3.11
C ILE A 467 20.54 14.97 -2.96
N VAL A 468 21.29 14.78 -4.04
CA VAL A 468 22.75 14.94 -4.03
C VAL A 468 23.14 16.37 -3.70
N ALA A 469 22.55 17.36 -4.34
CA ALA A 469 22.85 18.76 -4.09
C ALA A 469 22.56 19.20 -2.65
N CYS A 470 21.43 18.74 -2.10
CA CYS A 470 20.96 19.17 -0.78
C CYS A 470 21.52 18.34 0.39
N PHE A 471 21.90 17.09 0.17
CA PHE A 471 22.17 16.20 1.30
C PHE A 471 23.43 15.34 1.15
N SER A 472 24.11 15.32 0.00
CA SER A 472 25.29 14.47 -0.16
C SER A 472 26.59 15.24 0.10
N ALA A 473 27.45 14.66 0.94
CA ALA A 473 28.78 15.20 1.20
C ALA A 473 29.77 14.87 0.07
N ASP A 474 29.63 13.72 -0.59
CA ASP A 474 30.58 13.15 -1.55
C ASP A 474 30.01 12.94 -2.98
N GLY A 475 28.80 13.42 -3.25
CA GLY A 475 28.11 13.22 -4.53
C GLY A 475 27.40 11.88 -4.68
N SER A 476 27.46 10.99 -3.67
CA SER A 476 26.76 9.70 -3.67
C SER A 476 25.49 9.74 -2.82
N LEU A 477 24.58 8.76 -3.02
CA LEU A 477 23.41 8.56 -2.14
C LEU A 477 23.73 7.70 -0.90
N LYS A 478 24.99 7.34 -0.66
CA LYS A 478 25.41 6.52 0.49
C LYS A 478 25.75 7.35 1.72
N SER A 479 26.25 8.57 1.53
CA SER A 479 26.63 9.51 2.61
C SER A 479 25.75 10.76 2.58
N LEU A 480 24.54 10.62 3.13
CA LEU A 480 23.55 11.69 3.16
C LEU A 480 23.41 12.28 4.56
N VAL A 481 23.61 13.58 4.68
CA VAL A 481 23.33 14.35 5.90
C VAL A 481 21.82 14.54 6.12
N THR A 482 21.44 15.00 7.31
CA THR A 482 20.03 15.21 7.68
C THR A 482 19.49 16.58 7.23
N SER A 483 20.36 17.58 7.06
CA SER A 483 19.99 18.94 6.64
C SER A 483 21.04 19.49 5.67
N THR A 484 20.61 20.29 4.70
CA THR A 484 21.49 20.99 3.76
C THR A 484 22.49 21.91 4.48
N ALA A 485 22.10 22.48 5.62
CA ALA A 485 22.97 23.33 6.43
C ALA A 485 24.24 22.58 6.92
N ALA A 486 24.19 21.27 7.12
CA ALA A 486 25.34 20.47 7.51
C ALA A 486 26.42 20.35 6.42
N LEU A 487 26.14 20.77 5.17
CA LEU A 487 27.10 20.83 4.06
C LEU A 487 27.87 22.15 4.01
N GLY A 488 27.57 23.10 4.91
CA GLY A 488 28.15 24.42 4.98
C GLY A 488 27.39 25.50 4.18
N PRO A 489 27.71 26.79 4.43
CA PRO A 489 26.93 27.91 3.91
C PRO A 489 26.98 28.01 2.38
N ASP A 490 28.12 27.76 1.75
CA ASP A 490 28.27 27.85 0.29
C ASP A 490 27.40 26.84 -0.45
N ARG A 491 27.37 25.59 0.03
CA ARG A 491 26.51 24.51 -0.53
C ARG A 491 25.04 24.81 -0.29
N LEU A 492 24.69 25.29 0.89
CA LEU A 492 23.34 25.73 1.21
C LEU A 492 22.84 26.81 0.29
N LEU A 493 23.59 27.94 0.16
CA LEU A 493 23.20 29.07 -0.67
C LEU A 493 23.20 28.72 -2.17
N SER A 494 24.10 27.84 -2.61
CA SER A 494 24.07 27.29 -3.97
C SER A 494 22.82 26.48 -4.25
N ALA A 495 22.43 25.58 -3.34
CA ALA A 495 21.20 24.79 -3.46
C ALA A 495 19.95 25.68 -3.42
N ALA A 496 19.91 26.65 -2.50
CA ALA A 496 18.80 27.60 -2.39
C ALA A 496 18.59 28.38 -3.70
N ARG A 497 19.67 28.98 -4.26
CA ARG A 497 19.61 29.69 -5.54
C ARG A 497 19.18 28.79 -6.69
N LYS A 498 19.76 27.59 -6.79
CA LYS A 498 19.50 26.67 -7.89
C LYS A 498 18.04 26.21 -7.92
N TYR A 499 17.43 26.02 -6.77
CA TYR A 499 16.07 25.46 -6.66
C TYR A 499 15.01 26.47 -6.20
N GLY A 500 15.40 27.76 -6.05
CA GLY A 500 14.46 28.81 -5.68
C GLY A 500 13.93 28.70 -4.24
N ALA A 501 14.73 28.15 -3.31
CA ALA A 501 14.36 28.12 -1.91
C ALA A 501 14.65 29.47 -1.25
N ASP A 502 13.64 30.00 -0.59
CA ASP A 502 13.69 31.28 0.15
C ASP A 502 13.71 31.06 1.67
N HIS A 503 13.49 29.83 2.13
CA HIS A 503 13.51 29.46 3.54
C HIS A 503 14.22 28.11 3.75
N ILE A 504 14.71 27.91 4.99
CA ILE A 504 15.20 26.61 5.44
C ILE A 504 14.68 26.30 6.84
N ILE A 505 14.37 25.03 7.09
CA ILE A 505 14.14 24.48 8.43
C ILE A 505 15.35 23.63 8.79
N VAL A 506 16.03 23.97 9.88
CA VAL A 506 17.20 23.25 10.37
C VAL A 506 16.90 22.59 11.71
N PRO A 507 17.36 21.35 11.95
CA PRO A 507 17.37 20.79 13.30
C PRO A 507 18.34 21.60 14.19
N VAL A 508 17.90 22.03 15.35
CA VAL A 508 18.76 22.71 16.33
C VAL A 508 19.44 21.63 17.17
N ASN A 509 20.73 21.45 16.92
CA ASN A 509 21.56 20.62 17.81
C ASN A 509 22.44 21.54 18.64
N PRO A 510 22.31 21.58 19.97
CA PRO A 510 23.14 22.41 20.83
C PRO A 510 24.66 22.10 20.73
N LEU A 511 25.00 20.85 20.32
CA LEU A 511 26.39 20.40 20.19
C LEU A 511 27.01 20.73 18.82
N GLU A 512 26.20 21.06 17.83
CA GLU A 512 26.62 21.40 16.47
C GLU A 512 25.86 22.65 16.00
N PRO A 513 26.22 23.86 16.46
CA PRO A 513 25.57 25.07 15.97
C PRO A 513 25.85 25.24 14.47
N PHE A 514 24.79 25.28 13.66
CA PHE A 514 24.90 25.58 12.26
C PHE A 514 25.16 27.10 12.07
N PRO A 515 26.26 27.50 11.45
CA PRO A 515 26.53 28.91 11.17
C PRO A 515 25.66 29.35 9.97
N LEU A 516 24.40 29.65 10.22
CA LEU A 516 23.54 30.32 9.25
C LEU A 516 23.67 31.82 9.46
N PRO A 517 23.77 32.64 8.39
CA PRO A 517 23.75 34.09 8.52
C PRO A 517 22.38 34.58 8.99
N GLY A 518 22.36 35.43 10.01
CA GLY A 518 21.14 36.02 10.55
C GLY A 518 20.46 35.25 11.69
N GLU A 519 19.56 35.97 12.38
CA GLU A 519 18.73 35.36 13.42
C GLU A 519 17.62 34.49 12.83
N PRO A 520 17.22 33.40 13.51
CA PRO A 520 16.08 32.61 13.07
C PRO A 520 14.79 33.42 13.13
N LEU A 521 13.91 33.25 12.15
CA LEU A 521 12.57 33.82 12.16
C LEU A 521 11.72 33.19 13.29
N HIS A 522 11.98 31.91 13.58
CA HIS A 522 11.26 31.16 14.62
C HIS A 522 12.11 29.99 15.09
N VAL A 523 12.00 29.68 16.38
CA VAL A 523 12.60 28.49 16.99
C VAL A 523 11.50 27.75 17.77
N ALA A 524 11.29 26.48 17.43
CA ALA A 524 10.35 25.61 18.13
C ALA A 524 11.04 24.29 18.49
N GLY A 525 11.19 24.05 19.78
CA GLY A 525 11.72 22.80 20.31
C GLY A 525 13.11 22.44 19.73
N GLY A 526 13.14 21.56 18.73
CA GLY A 526 14.37 21.10 18.08
C GLY A 526 14.59 21.64 16.68
N TYR A 527 13.86 22.69 16.23
CA TYR A 527 13.96 23.25 14.89
C TYR A 527 14.02 24.78 14.89
N ALA A 528 14.75 25.34 13.92
CA ALA A 528 14.78 26.76 13.63
C ALA A 528 14.41 26.99 12.15
N VAL A 529 13.63 28.05 11.92
CA VAL A 529 13.27 28.55 10.58
C VAL A 529 14.11 29.77 10.28
N HIS A 530 14.83 29.73 9.19
CA HIS A 530 15.59 30.89 8.69
C HIS A 530 15.07 31.30 7.32
N ARG A 531 15.11 32.60 7.05
CA ARG A 531 14.97 33.15 5.70
C ARG A 531 16.34 33.08 5.00
N LEU A 532 16.31 32.64 3.77
CA LEU A 532 17.48 32.67 2.90
C LEU A 532 17.25 33.85 1.97
N ASP A 533 17.99 34.94 2.17
CA ASP A 533 17.98 36.04 1.21
C ASP A 533 18.72 35.57 -0.05
N PRO A 534 18.04 35.27 -1.16
CA PRO A 534 18.76 35.08 -2.41
C PRO A 534 19.40 36.42 -2.77
N PRO A 535 20.72 36.48 -3.11
CA PRO A 535 21.25 37.68 -3.68
C PRO A 535 20.41 38.02 -4.92
N ALA A 536 20.11 39.32 -5.08
CA ALA A 536 19.30 39.82 -6.17
C ALA A 536 19.70 39.13 -7.48
N ALA A 537 18.70 38.60 -8.19
CA ALA A 537 18.92 37.99 -9.50
C ALA A 537 19.66 39.04 -10.34
N ASN A 538 20.83 38.70 -10.85
CA ASN A 538 21.47 39.57 -11.87
C ASN A 538 20.43 39.76 -12.98
N PRO A 539 20.11 41.02 -13.34
CA PRO A 539 19.20 41.28 -14.45
C PRO A 539 19.74 40.59 -15.71
N PRO A 540 18.83 40.14 -16.59
CA PRO A 540 19.17 39.37 -17.79
C PRO A 540 20.14 40.11 -18.74
#